data_dedb4a2dd349e31b61b65d2bd85116ea
#
_entry.id   dedb4a2dd349e31b61b65d2bd85116ea
#
_cell.length_a   1.000
_cell.length_b   1.000
_cell.length_c   1.000
_cell.angle_alpha   90.00
_cell.angle_beta   90.00
_cell.angle_gamma   90.00
#
_symmetry.space_group_name_H-M   'P 1'
#
loop_
_entity.id
_entity.type
_entity.pdbx_description
1 polymer ?
#
loop_
_entity_poly.entity_id
_entity_poly.type
_entity_poly.pdbx_seq_one_letter_code
_entity_poly.pdbx_strand_id
1 'polypeptide(L)'
;MKIALITGASSGIGREFAVQIAKLYRNIDEIWVTARRAERLEQLKKELDVRVKIYTGNLCDDEIYNKIEAALKNENIEIRMLVNAAGYGKMEKVDAGDPKEQCGMLDVNCRALTRMTMLCIPFLSSGSRSVNIASAAAFCPQPGFAVYAASKSYVYSFSLALGAELEKRSITVTTVCPGPVDTEFFERAGALPSKEKAAVRASASEVVKQALLDSVNRKTISVYGMPMKCARIFAGILSDRLLTRIMKRINHIN
;
A
#
# COMPACT_ATOMS: atom_id res chain seq x y z
N MET A 1 -15.28 9.30 17.93
CA MET A 1 -15.19 9.75 16.52
C MET A 1 -14.63 8.62 15.67
N LYS A 2 -15.24 8.36 14.51
CA LYS A 2 -14.82 7.29 13.59
C LYS A 2 -13.99 7.84 12.46
N ILE A 3 -12.78 7.31 12.25
CA ILE A 3 -11.87 7.84 11.24
C ILE A 3 -11.41 6.77 10.24
N ALA A 4 -10.94 7.27 9.08
CA ALA A 4 -10.02 6.53 8.21
C ALA A 4 -8.63 7.16 8.29
N LEU A 5 -7.59 6.38 8.51
CA LEU A 5 -6.20 6.83 8.49
C LEU A 5 -5.48 6.28 7.27
N ILE A 6 -4.89 7.17 6.47
CA ILE A 6 -4.31 6.82 5.17
C ILE A 6 -2.88 7.34 5.08
N THR A 7 -1.92 6.44 4.90
CA THR A 7 -0.53 6.81 4.63
C THR A 7 -0.27 6.93 3.13
N GLY A 8 0.64 7.79 2.71
CA GLY A 8 0.96 8.00 1.30
C GLY A 8 -0.14 8.71 0.50
N ALA A 9 -1.00 9.50 1.16
CA ALA A 9 -2.18 10.11 0.55
C ALA A 9 -1.90 11.27 -0.42
N SER A 10 -0.65 11.68 -0.63
CA SER A 10 -0.33 12.82 -1.52
C SER A 10 -0.43 12.50 -3.01
N SER A 11 -0.53 11.24 -3.42
CA SER A 11 -0.64 10.82 -4.82
C SER A 11 -1.10 9.37 -4.99
N GLY A 12 -1.38 8.97 -6.22
CA GLY A 12 -1.61 7.60 -6.64
C GLY A 12 -2.69 6.87 -5.83
N ILE A 13 -2.41 5.63 -5.46
CA ILE A 13 -3.35 4.73 -4.77
C ILE A 13 -3.79 5.31 -3.42
N GLY A 14 -2.87 5.89 -2.62
CA GLY A 14 -3.21 6.45 -1.31
C GLY A 14 -4.17 7.64 -1.41
N ARG A 15 -3.95 8.54 -2.38
CA ARG A 15 -4.86 9.65 -2.66
C ARG A 15 -6.24 9.15 -3.11
N GLU A 16 -6.25 8.18 -3.98
CA GLU A 16 -7.50 7.61 -4.51
C GLU A 16 -8.32 6.91 -3.41
N PHE A 17 -7.66 6.24 -2.44
CA PHE A 17 -8.36 5.74 -1.26
C PHE A 17 -9.07 6.86 -0.49
N ALA A 18 -8.40 7.99 -0.26
CA ALA A 18 -9.02 9.12 0.44
C ALA A 18 -10.26 9.63 -0.32
N VAL A 19 -10.17 9.77 -1.64
CA VAL A 19 -11.26 10.22 -2.50
C VAL A 19 -12.45 9.24 -2.45
N GLN A 20 -12.20 7.94 -2.63
CA GLN A 20 -13.29 6.97 -2.65
C GLN A 20 -13.90 6.72 -1.26
N ILE A 21 -13.10 6.73 -0.21
CA ILE A 21 -13.60 6.60 1.17
C ILE A 21 -14.52 7.80 1.50
N ALA A 22 -14.13 9.03 1.17
CA ALA A 22 -14.96 10.21 1.38
C ALA A 22 -16.32 10.09 0.69
N LYS A 23 -16.35 9.54 -0.52
CA LYS A 23 -17.58 9.38 -1.32
C LYS A 23 -18.48 8.24 -0.85
N LEU A 24 -17.89 7.11 -0.44
CA LEU A 24 -18.61 5.85 -0.24
C LEU A 24 -18.98 5.55 1.22
N TYR A 25 -18.23 6.10 2.19
CA TYR A 25 -18.38 5.75 3.61
C TYR A 25 -18.97 6.90 4.43
N ARG A 26 -20.30 6.94 4.55
CA ARG A 26 -21.03 7.97 5.31
C ARG A 26 -20.84 7.89 6.83
N ASN A 27 -20.30 6.80 7.33
CA ASN A 27 -20.04 6.54 8.76
C ASN A 27 -18.59 6.83 9.17
N ILE A 28 -17.83 7.55 8.36
CA ILE A 28 -16.51 8.08 8.67
C ILE A 28 -16.65 9.58 8.93
N ASP A 29 -16.33 9.99 10.15
CA ASP A 29 -16.49 11.37 10.59
C ASP A 29 -15.34 12.27 10.08
N GLU A 30 -14.14 11.70 9.94
CA GLU A 30 -12.94 12.41 9.52
C GLU A 30 -11.93 11.48 8.83
N ILE A 31 -11.22 11.99 7.83
CA ILE A 31 -10.13 11.28 7.18
C ILE A 31 -8.79 11.88 7.62
N TRP A 32 -7.93 11.05 8.22
CA TRP A 32 -6.58 11.43 8.59
C TRP A 32 -5.61 11.01 7.49
N VAL A 33 -4.85 11.96 6.96
CA VAL A 33 -3.93 11.73 5.85
C VAL A 33 -2.51 12.07 6.24
N THR A 34 -1.56 11.22 5.85
CA THR A 34 -0.14 11.50 6.07
C THR A 34 0.70 11.29 4.81
N ALA A 35 1.58 12.24 4.55
CA ALA A 35 2.61 12.21 3.51
C ALA A 35 3.64 13.33 3.75
N ARG A 36 4.71 13.36 2.93
CA ARG A 36 5.76 14.38 3.01
C ARG A 36 5.40 15.70 2.32
N ARG A 37 4.54 15.66 1.28
CA ARG A 37 4.19 16.82 0.44
C ARG A 37 2.95 17.51 0.99
N ALA A 38 3.16 18.54 1.83
CA ALA A 38 2.09 19.28 2.51
C ALA A 38 1.09 19.90 1.52
N GLU A 39 1.58 20.54 0.46
CA GLU A 39 0.75 21.25 -0.53
C GLU A 39 -0.26 20.31 -1.19
N ARG A 40 0.16 19.07 -1.49
CA ARG A 40 -0.72 18.06 -2.09
C ARG A 40 -1.76 17.53 -1.12
N LEU A 41 -1.44 17.45 0.17
CA LEU A 41 -2.42 17.09 1.20
C LEU A 41 -3.45 18.20 1.42
N GLU A 42 -3.01 19.47 1.39
CA GLU A 42 -3.91 20.62 1.45
C GLU A 42 -4.84 20.70 0.24
N GLN A 43 -4.31 20.40 -0.96
CA GLN A 43 -5.14 20.29 -2.16
C GLN A 43 -6.18 19.17 -2.02
N LEU A 44 -5.76 17.98 -1.59
CA LEU A 44 -6.66 16.85 -1.36
C LEU A 44 -7.76 17.21 -0.35
N LYS A 45 -7.41 17.91 0.75
CA LYS A 45 -8.37 18.37 1.76
C LYS A 45 -9.45 19.29 1.16
N LYS A 46 -9.08 20.17 0.22
CA LYS A 46 -10.04 21.07 -0.45
C LYS A 46 -10.98 20.35 -1.40
N GLU A 47 -10.58 19.19 -1.91
CA GLU A 47 -11.37 18.40 -2.87
C GLU A 47 -12.37 17.44 -2.20
N LEU A 48 -12.18 17.13 -0.91
CA LEU A 48 -12.98 16.15 -0.20
C LEU A 48 -14.12 16.81 0.58
N ASP A 49 -15.33 16.30 0.39
CA ASP A 49 -16.52 16.72 1.13
C ASP A 49 -16.65 15.94 2.46
N VAL A 50 -15.58 15.98 3.26
CA VAL A 50 -15.48 15.38 4.61
C VAL A 50 -14.38 16.10 5.37
N ARG A 51 -14.42 16.10 6.69
CA ARG A 51 -13.32 16.66 7.48
C ARG A 51 -12.02 15.89 7.23
N VAL A 52 -10.94 16.62 6.98
CA VAL A 52 -9.62 16.05 6.75
C VAL A 52 -8.61 16.62 7.73
N LYS A 53 -7.91 15.75 8.46
CA LYS A 53 -6.79 16.08 9.33
C LYS A 53 -5.49 15.67 8.67
N ILE A 54 -4.58 16.61 8.57
CA ILE A 54 -3.31 16.42 7.85
C ILE A 54 -2.19 16.24 8.86
N TYR A 55 -1.37 15.20 8.63
CA TYR A 55 -0.14 14.93 9.33
C TYR A 55 1.02 14.92 8.31
N THR A 56 1.65 16.07 8.10
CA THR A 56 2.81 16.16 7.22
C THR A 56 4.05 15.64 7.94
N GLY A 57 4.78 14.71 7.30
CA GLY A 57 6.01 14.15 7.86
C GLY A 57 6.56 12.99 7.06
N ASN A 58 7.76 12.58 7.42
CA ASN A 58 8.41 11.39 6.88
C ASN A 58 8.10 10.19 7.80
N LEU A 59 7.56 9.13 7.25
CA LEU A 59 7.25 7.90 8.01
C LEU A 59 8.50 7.12 8.48
N CYS A 60 9.70 7.58 8.15
CA CYS A 60 10.93 7.06 8.72
C CYS A 60 11.30 7.73 10.06
N ASP A 61 10.68 8.86 10.40
CA ASP A 61 10.98 9.67 11.58
C ASP A 61 9.98 9.36 12.71
N ASP A 62 10.43 9.47 13.96
CA ASP A 62 9.59 9.20 15.14
C ASP A 62 8.53 10.27 15.36
N GLU A 63 8.81 11.50 14.98
CA GLU A 63 7.94 12.66 15.22
C GLU A 63 6.53 12.46 14.66
N ILE A 64 6.40 11.88 13.47
CA ILE A 64 5.10 11.67 12.82
C ILE A 64 4.22 10.69 13.61
N TYR A 65 4.82 9.63 14.17
CA TYR A 65 4.11 8.65 14.99
C TYR A 65 3.68 9.25 16.32
N ASN A 66 4.56 10.03 16.97
CA ASN A 66 4.26 10.70 18.22
C ASN A 66 3.07 11.67 18.07
N LYS A 67 3.01 12.43 16.98
CA LYS A 67 1.88 13.34 16.66
C LYS A 67 0.56 12.57 16.45
N ILE A 68 0.61 11.48 15.68
CA ILE A 68 -0.58 10.67 15.41
C ILE A 68 -1.04 9.97 16.69
N GLU A 69 -0.11 9.38 17.46
CA GLU A 69 -0.41 8.69 18.71
C GLU A 69 -1.06 9.62 19.75
N ALA A 70 -0.51 10.81 19.94
CA ALA A 70 -1.06 11.80 20.84
C ALA A 70 -2.51 12.17 20.45
N ALA A 71 -2.78 12.36 19.17
CA ALA A 71 -4.11 12.65 18.68
C ALA A 71 -5.07 11.47 18.86
N LEU A 72 -4.64 10.23 18.59
CA LEU A 72 -5.45 9.02 18.78
C LEU A 72 -5.87 8.84 20.25
N LYS A 73 -4.95 9.13 21.20
CA LYS A 73 -5.22 9.00 22.64
C LYS A 73 -6.14 10.10 23.19
N ASN A 74 -6.02 11.31 22.67
CA ASN A 74 -6.71 12.48 23.23
C ASN A 74 -8.16 12.64 22.74
N GLU A 75 -8.54 12.09 21.60
CA GLU A 75 -9.80 12.39 20.92
C GLU A 75 -10.84 11.26 20.98
N ASN A 76 -10.63 10.21 21.77
CA ASN A 76 -11.50 9.01 21.80
C ASN A 76 -11.82 8.49 20.40
N ILE A 77 -10.78 8.14 19.66
CA ILE A 77 -10.82 7.76 18.26
C ILE A 77 -11.10 6.26 18.10
N GLU A 78 -11.96 5.94 17.14
CA GLU A 78 -12.13 4.60 16.58
C GLU A 78 -11.64 4.62 15.12
N ILE A 79 -10.60 3.84 14.80
CA ILE A 79 -10.14 3.69 13.42
C ILE A 79 -11.01 2.65 12.72
N ARG A 80 -11.88 3.10 11.82
CA ARG A 80 -12.71 2.19 11.00
C ARG A 80 -11.97 1.65 9.79
N MET A 81 -11.01 2.41 9.28
CA MET A 81 -10.17 1.97 8.17
C MET A 81 -8.75 2.52 8.31
N LEU A 82 -7.78 1.61 8.33
CA LEU A 82 -6.35 1.92 8.19
C LEU A 82 -5.92 1.56 6.76
N VAL A 83 -5.33 2.51 6.03
CA VAL A 83 -4.78 2.27 4.70
C VAL A 83 -3.29 2.55 4.69
N ASN A 84 -2.47 1.53 4.62
CA ASN A 84 -1.02 1.63 4.48
C ASN A 84 -0.65 1.66 2.99
N ALA A 85 -0.67 2.85 2.39
CA ALA A 85 -0.37 3.05 0.97
C ALA A 85 0.95 3.77 0.71
N ALA A 86 1.66 4.24 1.74
CA ALA A 86 2.99 4.79 1.58
C ALA A 86 3.97 3.72 1.09
N GLY A 87 4.74 4.05 0.06
CA GLY A 87 5.72 3.14 -0.51
C GLY A 87 6.30 3.68 -1.80
N TYR A 88 7.45 3.16 -2.18
CA TYR A 88 8.07 3.44 -3.47
C TYR A 88 8.92 2.26 -3.94
N GLY A 89 9.32 2.33 -5.20
CA GLY A 89 10.27 1.38 -5.79
C GLY A 89 11.37 2.11 -6.53
N LYS A 90 12.55 1.50 -6.62
CA LYS A 90 13.66 1.93 -7.46
C LYS A 90 14.17 0.72 -8.24
N MET A 91 14.05 0.76 -9.57
CA MET A 91 14.50 -0.32 -10.44
C MET A 91 16.01 -0.18 -10.69
N GLU A 92 16.78 -1.00 -10.00
CA GLU A 92 18.23 -1.10 -10.12
C GLU A 92 18.70 -2.51 -9.74
N LYS A 93 19.84 -2.94 -10.32
CA LYS A 93 20.56 -4.12 -9.83
C LYS A 93 21.16 -3.81 -8.46
N VAL A 94 21.22 -4.80 -7.58
CA VAL A 94 21.70 -4.60 -6.21
C VAL A 94 23.19 -4.20 -6.19
N ASP A 95 23.98 -4.71 -7.13
CA ASP A 95 25.41 -4.44 -7.27
C ASP A 95 25.75 -3.05 -7.84
N ALA A 96 24.75 -2.37 -8.43
CA ALA A 96 24.91 -1.06 -9.07
C ALA A 96 24.04 0.04 -8.43
N GLY A 97 23.13 -0.33 -7.53
CA GLY A 97 22.16 0.60 -6.92
C GLY A 97 22.74 1.40 -5.74
N ASP A 98 22.19 2.58 -5.50
CA ASP A 98 22.50 3.37 -4.31
C ASP A 98 21.98 2.65 -3.04
N PRO A 99 22.84 2.29 -2.09
CA PRO A 99 22.44 1.64 -0.84
C PRO A 99 21.37 2.42 -0.05
N LYS A 100 21.40 3.76 -0.05
CA LYS A 100 20.41 4.60 0.64
C LYS A 100 19.02 4.44 0.02
N GLU A 101 18.92 4.45 -1.31
CA GLU A 101 17.66 4.25 -2.02
C GLU A 101 17.14 2.81 -1.83
N GLN A 102 18.04 1.81 -1.92
CA GLN A 102 17.67 0.41 -1.75
C GLN A 102 17.20 0.12 -0.32
N CYS A 103 17.94 0.53 0.71
CA CYS A 103 17.53 0.37 2.12
C CYS A 103 16.30 1.23 2.46
N GLY A 104 16.23 2.45 1.92
CA GLY A 104 15.08 3.33 2.10
C GLY A 104 13.75 2.72 1.62
N MET A 105 13.77 1.83 0.62
CA MET A 105 12.57 1.05 0.25
C MET A 105 12.10 0.16 1.39
N LEU A 106 13.01 -0.50 2.12
CA LEU A 106 12.67 -1.33 3.27
C LEU A 106 12.15 -0.48 4.42
N ASP A 107 12.75 0.69 4.65
CA ASP A 107 12.31 1.61 5.70
C ASP A 107 10.88 2.08 5.48
N VAL A 108 10.52 2.49 4.26
CA VAL A 108 9.18 2.99 3.97
C VAL A 108 8.18 1.85 3.75
N ASN A 109 8.52 0.85 2.92
CA ASN A 109 7.57 -0.19 2.53
C ASN A 109 7.31 -1.21 3.64
N CYS A 110 8.30 -1.49 4.50
CA CYS A 110 8.21 -2.51 5.55
C CYS A 110 8.14 -1.89 6.95
N ARG A 111 9.22 -1.23 7.39
CA ARG A 111 9.31 -0.72 8.76
C ARG A 111 8.23 0.31 9.08
N ALA A 112 8.00 1.28 8.22
CA ALA A 112 6.99 2.30 8.43
C ALA A 112 5.57 1.72 8.42
N LEU A 113 5.26 0.80 7.50
CA LEU A 113 3.99 0.09 7.47
C LEU A 113 3.75 -0.69 8.76
N THR A 114 4.74 -1.43 9.24
CA THR A 114 4.65 -2.21 10.48
C THR A 114 4.42 -1.30 11.68
N ARG A 115 5.21 -0.21 11.83
CA ARG A 115 5.05 0.75 12.91
C ARG A 115 3.66 1.39 12.92
N MET A 116 3.19 1.85 11.77
CA MET A 116 1.86 2.46 11.65
C MET A 116 0.75 1.46 12.01
N THR A 117 0.88 0.22 11.57
CA THR A 117 -0.06 -0.84 11.91
C THR A 117 -0.09 -1.10 13.41
N MET A 118 1.08 -1.28 14.04
CA MET A 118 1.18 -1.51 15.49
C MET A 118 0.61 -0.34 16.31
N LEU A 119 0.88 0.89 15.90
CA LEU A 119 0.33 2.10 16.52
C LEU A 119 -1.20 2.12 16.46
N CYS A 120 -1.78 1.70 15.32
CA CYS A 120 -3.21 1.80 15.08
C CYS A 120 -4.03 0.62 15.65
N ILE A 121 -3.44 -0.56 15.83
CA ILE A 121 -4.14 -1.77 16.29
C ILE A 121 -4.98 -1.56 17.57
N PRO A 122 -4.51 -0.84 18.62
CA PRO A 122 -5.31 -0.60 19.82
C PRO A 122 -6.62 0.18 19.57
N PHE A 123 -6.67 0.97 18.50
CA PHE A 123 -7.80 1.82 18.13
C PHE A 123 -8.73 1.19 17.08
N LEU A 124 -8.42 -0.03 16.61
CA LEU A 124 -9.28 -0.82 15.74
C LEU A 124 -10.31 -1.59 16.58
N SER A 125 -11.56 -1.53 16.19
CA SER A 125 -12.67 -2.26 16.80
C SER A 125 -13.26 -3.33 15.87
N SER A 126 -14.24 -4.08 16.35
CA SER A 126 -14.97 -5.05 15.52
C SER A 126 -15.58 -4.39 14.28
N GLY A 127 -15.34 -5.00 13.11
CA GLY A 127 -15.74 -4.49 11.81
C GLY A 127 -14.79 -3.43 11.23
N SER A 128 -13.70 -3.06 11.92
CA SER A 128 -12.62 -2.24 11.34
C SER A 128 -11.87 -3.02 10.25
N ARG A 129 -11.22 -2.28 9.35
CA ARG A 129 -10.48 -2.83 8.23
C ARG A 129 -9.08 -2.22 8.14
N SER A 130 -8.07 -3.06 7.92
CA SER A 130 -6.72 -2.65 7.55
C SER A 130 -6.46 -3.06 6.09
N VAL A 131 -6.04 -2.11 5.28
CA VAL A 131 -5.72 -2.30 3.86
C VAL A 131 -4.25 -2.00 3.66
N ASN A 132 -3.47 -3.00 3.26
CA ASN A 132 -2.02 -2.89 3.07
C ASN A 132 -1.67 -3.02 1.59
N ILE A 133 -0.94 -2.04 1.05
CA ILE A 133 -0.58 -2.04 -0.37
C ILE A 133 0.72 -2.80 -0.59
N ALA A 134 0.58 -4.07 -1.02
CA ALA A 134 1.67 -4.90 -1.53
C ALA A 134 1.92 -4.59 -3.03
N SER A 135 2.08 -5.61 -3.85
CA SER A 135 2.23 -5.53 -5.31
C SER A 135 2.13 -6.95 -5.90
N ALA A 136 1.83 -7.08 -7.18
CA ALA A 136 2.03 -8.34 -7.91
C ALA A 136 3.53 -8.78 -7.92
N ALA A 137 4.46 -7.85 -7.70
CA ALA A 137 5.87 -8.16 -7.50
C ALA A 137 6.13 -9.02 -6.25
N ALA A 138 5.18 -9.13 -5.32
CA ALA A 138 5.27 -10.02 -4.17
C ALA A 138 5.15 -11.52 -4.55
N PHE A 139 4.65 -11.83 -5.73
CA PHE A 139 4.37 -13.21 -6.13
C PHE A 139 5.59 -13.96 -6.68
N CYS A 140 6.64 -13.25 -7.08
CA CYS A 140 7.84 -13.87 -7.65
C CYS A 140 9.08 -12.99 -7.54
N PRO A 141 10.30 -13.57 -7.56
CA PRO A 141 11.55 -12.82 -7.59
C PRO A 141 11.63 -11.91 -8.82
N GLN A 142 12.14 -10.68 -8.62
CA GLN A 142 12.23 -9.65 -9.67
C GLN A 142 13.69 -9.21 -9.88
N PRO A 143 14.49 -9.86 -10.75
CA PRO A 143 15.83 -9.37 -11.09
C PRO A 143 15.78 -7.91 -11.56
N GLY A 144 16.71 -7.06 -11.10
CA GLY A 144 16.70 -5.60 -11.33
C GLY A 144 15.68 -4.82 -10.51
N PHE A 145 14.91 -5.51 -9.66
CA PHE A 145 13.94 -4.90 -8.76
C PHE A 145 13.83 -5.72 -7.46
N ALA A 146 14.94 -6.35 -7.07
CA ALA A 146 14.98 -7.37 -6.02
C ALA A 146 14.53 -6.86 -4.66
N VAL A 147 15.05 -5.71 -4.20
CA VAL A 147 14.71 -5.15 -2.88
C VAL A 147 13.24 -4.72 -2.83
N TYR A 148 12.73 -4.12 -3.90
CA TYR A 148 11.31 -3.78 -3.98
C TYR A 148 10.42 -5.02 -3.88
N ALA A 149 10.69 -6.04 -4.70
CA ALA A 149 9.92 -7.28 -4.69
C ALA A 149 9.96 -7.95 -3.30
N ALA A 150 11.13 -8.04 -2.69
CA ALA A 150 11.29 -8.54 -1.32
C ALA A 150 10.48 -7.72 -0.31
N SER A 151 10.49 -6.38 -0.40
CA SER A 151 9.69 -5.52 0.47
C SER A 151 8.18 -5.77 0.32
N LYS A 152 7.73 -6.03 -0.91
CA LYS A 152 6.31 -6.33 -1.18
C LYS A 152 5.91 -7.75 -0.78
N SER A 153 6.83 -8.71 -0.84
CA SER A 153 6.65 -10.05 -0.26
C SER A 153 6.55 -10.00 1.26
N TYR A 154 7.36 -9.14 1.92
CA TYR A 154 7.20 -8.86 3.34
C TYR A 154 5.78 -8.36 3.66
N VAL A 155 5.30 -7.31 2.96
CA VAL A 155 3.95 -6.77 3.17
C VAL A 155 2.87 -7.82 2.95
N TYR A 156 3.03 -8.66 1.92
CA TYR A 156 2.11 -9.75 1.62
C TYR A 156 2.03 -10.76 2.77
N SER A 157 3.17 -11.31 3.19
CA SER A 157 3.25 -12.30 4.27
C SER A 157 2.79 -11.73 5.61
N PHE A 158 3.28 -10.52 5.97
CA PHE A 158 2.88 -9.81 7.17
C PHE A 158 1.37 -9.61 7.25
N SER A 159 0.74 -9.18 6.16
CA SER A 159 -0.70 -8.89 6.14
C SER A 159 -1.55 -10.14 6.30
N LEU A 160 -1.14 -11.27 5.71
CA LEU A 160 -1.85 -12.54 5.87
C LEU A 160 -1.78 -13.05 7.31
N ALA A 161 -0.60 -13.01 7.91
CA ALA A 161 -0.41 -13.40 9.31
C ALA A 161 -1.22 -12.50 10.25
N LEU A 162 -1.12 -11.18 10.09
CA LEU A 162 -1.88 -10.20 10.86
C LEU A 162 -3.39 -10.41 10.74
N GLY A 163 -3.88 -10.78 9.56
CA GLY A 163 -5.29 -11.08 9.34
C GLY A 163 -5.77 -12.23 10.21
N ALA A 164 -4.98 -13.29 10.31
CA ALA A 164 -5.28 -14.43 11.17
C ALA A 164 -5.22 -14.07 12.67
N GLU A 165 -4.23 -13.26 13.08
CA GLU A 165 -4.12 -12.79 14.48
C GLU A 165 -5.31 -11.92 14.91
N LEU A 166 -5.86 -11.10 14.01
CA LEU A 166 -6.95 -10.17 14.29
C LEU A 166 -8.36 -10.74 14.03
N GLU A 167 -8.46 -11.95 13.51
CA GLU A 167 -9.74 -12.58 13.15
C GLU A 167 -10.72 -12.65 14.32
N LYS A 168 -10.26 -13.08 15.50
CA LYS A 168 -11.09 -13.16 16.72
C LYS A 168 -11.63 -11.79 17.16
N ARG A 169 -10.97 -10.70 16.78
CA ARG A 169 -11.44 -9.33 17.01
C ARG A 169 -12.40 -8.84 15.92
N SER A 170 -12.71 -9.69 14.93
CA SER A 170 -13.52 -9.33 13.74
C SER A 170 -12.95 -8.14 12.96
N ILE A 171 -11.62 -8.00 12.91
CA ILE A 171 -10.91 -6.99 12.12
C ILE A 171 -10.44 -7.66 10.82
N THR A 172 -10.77 -7.07 9.68
CA THR A 172 -10.36 -7.59 8.37
C THR A 172 -9.05 -6.96 7.95
N VAL A 173 -8.08 -7.77 7.53
CA VAL A 173 -6.85 -7.30 6.88
C VAL A 173 -6.87 -7.72 5.42
N THR A 174 -6.81 -6.75 4.52
CA THR A 174 -6.81 -6.97 3.07
C THR A 174 -5.48 -6.53 2.47
N THR A 175 -4.78 -7.45 1.82
CA THR A 175 -3.54 -7.20 1.08
C THR A 175 -3.88 -6.88 -0.37
N VAL A 176 -3.62 -5.67 -0.80
CA VAL A 176 -3.83 -5.27 -2.20
C VAL A 176 -2.56 -5.53 -3.00
N CYS A 177 -2.67 -6.36 -4.03
CA CYS A 177 -1.55 -6.75 -4.89
C CYS A 177 -1.78 -6.23 -6.33
N PRO A 178 -1.62 -4.91 -6.56
CA PRO A 178 -1.80 -4.35 -7.89
C PRO A 178 -0.68 -4.79 -8.83
N GLY A 179 -1.03 -4.94 -10.11
CA GLY A 179 -0.08 -4.89 -11.19
C GLY A 179 0.43 -3.46 -11.42
N PRO A 180 0.91 -3.13 -12.63
CA PRO A 180 1.26 -1.76 -12.99
C PRO A 180 0.03 -0.84 -12.90
N VAL A 181 0.13 0.25 -12.15
CA VAL A 181 -0.93 1.25 -11.97
C VAL A 181 -0.47 2.59 -12.52
N ASP A 182 -1.36 3.29 -13.20
CA ASP A 182 -1.07 4.62 -13.75
C ASP A 182 -0.99 5.66 -12.63
N THR A 183 0.23 5.91 -12.16
CA THR A 183 0.56 6.80 -11.05
C THR A 183 2.00 7.31 -11.22
N GLU A 184 2.39 8.30 -10.43
CA GLU A 184 3.77 8.81 -10.34
C GLU A 184 4.81 7.75 -9.91
N PHE A 185 4.38 6.53 -9.60
CA PHE A 185 5.26 5.47 -9.12
C PHE A 185 6.40 5.16 -10.11
N PHE A 186 6.09 5.08 -11.42
CA PHE A 186 7.08 4.74 -12.44
C PHE A 186 8.09 5.86 -12.69
N GLU A 187 7.69 7.12 -12.55
CA GLU A 187 8.61 8.27 -12.63
C GLU A 187 9.69 8.16 -11.56
N ARG A 188 9.28 7.81 -10.33
CA ARG A 188 10.21 7.62 -9.21
C ARG A 188 11.01 6.32 -9.34
N ALA A 189 10.43 5.26 -9.87
CA ALA A 189 11.11 3.98 -10.06
C ALA A 189 12.29 4.07 -11.05
N GLY A 190 12.33 5.11 -11.87
CA GLY A 190 13.45 5.37 -12.80
C GLY A 190 13.45 4.49 -14.04
N ALA A 191 12.36 3.76 -14.31
CA ALA A 191 12.21 2.98 -15.52
C ALA A 191 10.75 2.98 -16.00
N LEU A 192 10.56 3.13 -17.29
CA LEU A 192 9.28 2.87 -17.93
C LEU A 192 8.97 1.37 -17.83
N PRO A 193 7.70 0.99 -17.58
CA PRO A 193 7.33 -0.40 -17.61
C PRO A 193 7.63 -1.00 -18.99
N SER A 194 8.08 -2.25 -19.04
CA SER A 194 8.21 -2.97 -20.32
C SER A 194 6.87 -2.95 -21.07
N LYS A 195 6.90 -3.21 -22.39
CA LYS A 195 5.67 -3.23 -23.22
C LYS A 195 4.61 -4.15 -22.63
N GLU A 196 5.03 -5.30 -22.09
CA GLU A 196 4.14 -6.29 -21.45
C GLU A 196 3.50 -5.72 -20.17
N LYS A 197 4.27 -5.01 -19.36
CA LYS A 197 3.74 -4.35 -18.14
C LYS A 197 2.84 -3.15 -18.49
N ALA A 198 3.17 -2.42 -19.54
CA ALA A 198 2.34 -1.30 -20.00
C ALA A 198 0.98 -1.76 -20.52
N ALA A 199 0.90 -2.90 -21.19
CA ALA A 199 -0.34 -3.46 -21.74
C ALA A 199 -1.37 -3.88 -20.67
N VAL A 200 -0.93 -4.09 -19.42
CA VAL A 200 -1.79 -4.49 -18.29
C VAL A 200 -1.94 -3.38 -17.23
N ARG A 201 -1.64 -2.14 -17.60
CA ARG A 201 -1.74 -0.99 -16.71
C ARG A 201 -3.21 -0.74 -16.33
N ALA A 202 -3.46 -0.58 -15.03
CA ALA A 202 -4.77 -0.26 -14.48
C ALA A 202 -4.82 1.20 -14.00
N SER A 203 -6.01 1.78 -13.90
CA SER A 203 -6.19 3.05 -13.20
C SER A 203 -6.16 2.85 -11.68
N ALA A 204 -5.69 3.87 -10.95
CA ALA A 204 -5.75 3.84 -9.48
C ALA A 204 -7.19 3.69 -8.98
N SER A 205 -8.14 4.30 -9.68
CA SER A 205 -9.56 4.26 -9.33
C SER A 205 -10.15 2.86 -9.35
N GLU A 206 -9.87 2.08 -10.39
CA GLU A 206 -10.35 0.71 -10.52
C GLU A 206 -9.72 -0.22 -9.48
N VAL A 207 -8.40 -0.08 -9.25
CA VAL A 207 -7.68 -0.85 -8.23
C VAL A 207 -8.24 -0.58 -6.84
N VAL A 208 -8.46 0.69 -6.48
CA VAL A 208 -8.99 1.08 -5.17
C VAL A 208 -10.44 0.64 -5.01
N LYS A 209 -11.28 0.80 -6.03
CA LYS A 209 -12.67 0.31 -6.02
C LYS A 209 -12.73 -1.19 -5.74
N GLN A 210 -11.92 -1.98 -6.43
CA GLN A 210 -11.83 -3.43 -6.19
C GLN A 210 -11.32 -3.72 -4.77
N ALA A 211 -10.30 -3.03 -4.30
CA ALA A 211 -9.73 -3.21 -2.96
C ALA A 211 -10.75 -2.92 -1.84
N LEU A 212 -11.53 -1.85 -1.99
CA LEU A 212 -12.59 -1.50 -1.05
C LEU A 212 -13.70 -2.56 -1.03
N LEU A 213 -14.16 -3.02 -2.20
CA LEU A 213 -15.14 -4.10 -2.31
C LEU A 213 -14.63 -5.40 -1.68
N ASP A 214 -13.38 -5.78 -1.97
CA ASP A 214 -12.77 -6.99 -1.40
C ASP A 214 -12.63 -6.88 0.12
N SER A 215 -12.29 -5.70 0.64
CA SER A 215 -12.20 -5.47 2.10
C SER A 215 -13.57 -5.56 2.80
N VAL A 216 -14.64 -5.08 2.16
CA VAL A 216 -16.03 -5.24 2.65
C VAL A 216 -16.43 -6.72 2.68
N ASN A 217 -16.05 -7.47 1.64
CA ASN A 217 -16.32 -8.90 1.53
C ASN A 217 -15.33 -9.76 2.33
N ARG A 218 -14.54 -9.16 3.22
CA ARG A 218 -13.56 -9.82 4.11
C ARG A 218 -12.53 -10.67 3.37
N LYS A 219 -12.19 -10.32 2.13
CA LYS A 219 -11.13 -11.00 1.40
C LYS A 219 -9.75 -10.58 1.91
N THR A 220 -8.92 -11.55 2.16
CA THR A 220 -7.54 -11.34 2.64
C THR A 220 -6.62 -10.82 1.54
N ILE A 221 -6.93 -11.08 0.26
CA ILE A 221 -6.13 -10.69 -0.88
C ILE A 221 -7.02 -10.06 -1.95
N SER A 222 -6.63 -8.87 -2.41
CA SER A 222 -7.26 -8.14 -3.51
C SER A 222 -6.30 -8.04 -4.69
N VAL A 223 -6.70 -8.56 -5.84
CA VAL A 223 -5.96 -8.50 -7.11
C VAL A 223 -6.88 -7.97 -8.19
N TYR A 224 -6.54 -6.83 -8.78
CA TYR A 224 -7.31 -6.26 -9.87
C TYR A 224 -6.90 -6.83 -11.22
N GLY A 225 -7.90 -7.15 -12.04
CA GLY A 225 -7.74 -7.61 -13.43
C GLY A 225 -7.38 -9.09 -13.59
N MET A 226 -7.95 -9.71 -14.62
CA MET A 226 -7.69 -11.13 -14.92
C MET A 226 -6.22 -11.44 -15.17
N PRO A 227 -5.43 -10.61 -15.90
CA PRO A 227 -4.02 -10.90 -16.12
C PRO A 227 -3.24 -11.07 -14.82
N MET A 228 -3.50 -10.22 -13.81
CA MET A 228 -2.79 -10.30 -12.53
C MET A 228 -3.28 -11.48 -11.67
N LYS A 229 -4.55 -11.84 -11.75
CA LYS A 229 -5.08 -13.06 -11.10
C LYS A 229 -4.43 -14.31 -11.68
N CYS A 230 -4.31 -14.40 -13.00
CA CYS A 230 -3.60 -15.49 -13.68
C CYS A 230 -2.11 -15.52 -13.29
N ALA A 231 -1.42 -14.36 -13.31
CA ALA A 231 -0.02 -14.27 -12.91
C ALA A 231 0.21 -14.80 -11.49
N ARG A 232 -0.69 -14.49 -10.54
CA ARG A 232 -0.63 -15.04 -9.18
C ARG A 232 -0.76 -16.56 -9.14
N ILE A 233 -1.68 -17.14 -9.91
CA ILE A 233 -1.87 -18.59 -9.97
C ILE A 233 -0.63 -19.25 -10.56
N PHE A 234 -0.11 -18.74 -11.68
CA PHE A 234 1.11 -19.28 -12.31
C PHE A 234 2.33 -19.16 -11.39
N ALA A 235 2.46 -18.07 -10.64
CA ALA A 235 3.52 -17.89 -9.65
C ALA A 235 3.48 -18.95 -8.54
N GLY A 236 2.30 -19.46 -8.19
CA GLY A 236 2.15 -20.53 -7.21
C GLY A 236 2.41 -21.94 -7.73
N ILE A 237 2.46 -22.13 -9.06
CA ILE A 237 2.63 -23.44 -9.70
C ILE A 237 4.05 -23.63 -10.25
N LEU A 238 4.63 -22.55 -10.80
CA LEU A 238 5.95 -22.61 -11.42
C LEU A 238 7.06 -22.60 -10.36
N SER A 239 8.19 -23.27 -10.65
CA SER A 239 9.35 -23.22 -9.76
C SER A 239 9.97 -21.82 -9.72
N ASP A 240 10.52 -21.43 -8.58
CA ASP A 240 11.19 -20.12 -8.39
C ASP A 240 12.29 -19.87 -9.42
N ARG A 241 13.02 -20.94 -9.82
CA ARG A 241 14.07 -20.84 -10.84
C ARG A 241 13.50 -20.45 -12.20
N LEU A 242 12.34 -21.00 -12.59
CA LEU A 242 11.69 -20.69 -13.87
C LEU A 242 11.09 -19.27 -13.81
N LEU A 243 10.41 -18.93 -12.73
CA LEU A 243 9.88 -17.57 -12.52
C LEU A 243 10.99 -16.51 -12.58
N THR A 244 12.11 -16.75 -11.91
CA THR A 244 13.26 -15.82 -11.93
C THR A 244 13.80 -15.63 -13.35
N ARG A 245 13.88 -16.71 -14.16
CA ARG A 245 14.31 -16.62 -15.57
C ARG A 245 13.33 -15.81 -16.42
N ILE A 246 12.03 -16.05 -16.25
CA ILE A 246 10.99 -15.32 -16.96
C ILE A 246 11.07 -13.82 -16.60
N MET A 247 11.16 -13.52 -15.31
CA MET A 247 11.22 -12.13 -14.84
C MET A 247 12.52 -11.43 -15.24
N LYS A 248 13.65 -12.15 -15.31
CA LYS A 248 14.91 -11.63 -15.84
C LYS A 248 14.74 -11.13 -17.28
N ARG A 249 14.03 -11.89 -18.12
CA ARG A 249 13.73 -11.48 -19.51
C ARG A 249 12.77 -10.28 -19.57
N ILE A 250 11.68 -10.34 -18.81
CA ILE A 250 10.66 -9.25 -18.78
C ILE A 250 11.27 -7.93 -18.27
N ASN A 251 12.19 -7.99 -17.33
CA ASN A 251 12.87 -6.81 -16.80
C ASN A 251 14.12 -6.40 -17.61
N HIS A 252 14.41 -7.04 -18.74
CA HIS A 252 15.56 -6.76 -19.61
C HIS A 252 16.90 -6.75 -18.87
N ILE A 253 17.09 -7.67 -17.93
CA ILE A 253 18.33 -7.85 -17.18
C ILE A 253 19.19 -8.89 -17.90
N ASN A 254 20.36 -8.47 -18.37
CA ASN A 254 21.36 -9.34 -18.98
C ASN A 254 22.16 -10.14 -17.96
#